data_ae6a7f277ad3e4dc36c1a9037052b3f1
#
_entry.id   ae6a7f277ad3e4dc36c1a9037052b3f1
#
_cell.length_a   1.000
_cell.length_b   1.000
_cell.length_c   1.000
_cell.angle_alpha   90.00
_cell.angle_beta   90.00
_cell.angle_gamma   90.00
#
_symmetry.space_group_name_H-M   'P 1'
#
loop_
_entity.id
_entity.type
_entity.pdbx_description
1 polymer ?
#
loop_
_entity_poly.entity_id
_entity_poly.type
_entity_poly.pdbx_seq_one_letter_code
_entity_poly.pdbx_strand_id
1 'polypeptide(L)'
;EELEKALNKQKLALKSVNFGLIYIDKNYLVQWEETTQIASLVKGRHYTPGQICYKTSALRDTPCEQCAFQKAIEQGKIIRHTIQIDQVDFEVTATPVYDNEGIEIIGGLLRFEDITEKVKMDKMLQEAKEKAEESNRLKSAFLANMSHEIRTPLNAIIGFSDMICQTGEEEEKQEYMKIVSSNNELLLQLIDDILDLSKIEAGTMEFSLAPTDINDLMEGICRQMQEKNTSPDVAITFTEKAEECILNTDRVRLSQVIINFT
;
A
#
# COMPACT_ATOMS: atom_id res chain seq x y z
N GLU A 1 59.31 0.11 8.20
CA GLU A 1 58.68 -1.20 7.98
C GLU A 1 57.43 -1.39 8.87
N GLU A 2 57.48 -1.16 10.20
CA GLU A 2 56.28 -1.26 11.06
C GLU A 2 55.24 -0.16 10.77
N LEU A 3 55.69 1.09 10.54
CA LEU A 3 54.84 2.21 10.19
C LEU A 3 54.16 1.99 8.83
N GLU A 4 54.86 1.45 7.84
CA GLU A 4 54.30 1.09 6.52
C GLU A 4 53.30 -0.04 6.64
N LYS A 5 53.55 -1.05 7.45
CA LYS A 5 52.59 -2.14 7.71
C LYS A 5 51.33 -1.61 8.41
N ALA A 6 51.45 -0.71 9.38
CA ALA A 6 50.33 -0.09 10.05
C ALA A 6 49.50 0.79 9.10
N LEU A 7 50.16 1.60 8.27
CA LEU A 7 49.51 2.45 7.26
C LEU A 7 48.78 1.62 6.21
N ASN A 8 49.40 0.54 5.73
CA ASN A 8 48.75 -0.37 4.77
C ASN A 8 47.55 -1.10 5.38
N LYS A 9 47.62 -1.50 6.66
CA LYS A 9 46.48 -2.11 7.36
C LYS A 9 45.32 -1.14 7.53
N GLN A 10 45.60 0.13 7.86
CA GLN A 10 44.57 1.18 7.91
C GLN A 10 43.94 1.45 6.54
N LYS A 11 44.72 1.56 5.47
CA LYS A 11 44.23 1.70 4.09
C LYS A 11 43.35 0.52 3.67
N LEU A 12 43.73 -0.71 4.02
CA LEU A 12 42.96 -1.89 3.71
C LEU A 12 41.62 -1.91 4.45
N ALA A 13 41.63 -1.51 5.72
CA ALA A 13 40.41 -1.39 6.52
C ALA A 13 39.45 -0.34 5.95
N LEU A 14 39.94 0.82 5.52
CA LEU A 14 39.13 1.87 4.88
C LEU A 14 38.55 1.44 3.53
N LYS A 15 39.32 0.65 2.75
CA LYS A 15 38.86 0.11 1.45
C LYS A 15 37.80 -0.99 1.58
N SER A 16 37.70 -1.65 2.74
CA SER A 16 36.69 -2.70 2.97
C SER A 16 35.32 -2.20 3.36
N VAL A 17 35.18 -0.90 3.60
CA VAL A 17 33.90 -0.28 4.02
C VAL A 17 33.12 0.27 2.84
N ASN A 18 31.82 0.04 2.85
CA ASN A 18 30.90 0.35 1.75
C ASN A 18 30.43 1.82 1.78
N PHE A 19 31.31 2.75 2.09
CA PHE A 19 31.03 4.19 2.10
C PHE A 19 32.23 5.00 1.62
N GLY A 20 32.00 6.19 1.09
CA GLY A 20 33.06 7.14 0.76
C GLY A 20 33.39 8.03 1.94
N LEU A 21 34.67 8.32 2.11
CA LEU A 21 35.18 9.28 3.09
C LEU A 21 35.97 10.38 2.40
N ILE A 22 35.73 11.61 2.83
CA ILE A 22 36.41 12.78 2.29
C ILE A 22 36.74 13.72 3.46
N TYR A 23 38.00 14.09 3.57
CA TYR A 23 38.41 15.14 4.50
C TYR A 23 38.59 16.47 3.76
N ILE A 24 37.93 17.50 4.26
CA ILE A 24 37.90 18.86 3.68
C ILE A 24 38.32 19.83 4.76
N ASP A 25 39.23 20.75 4.44
CA ASP A 25 39.62 21.83 5.37
C ASP A 25 38.58 22.96 5.41
N LYS A 26 38.78 23.92 6.33
CA LYS A 26 37.88 25.07 6.51
C LYS A 26 37.72 25.96 5.29
N ASN A 27 38.59 25.85 4.30
CA ASN A 27 38.56 26.60 3.04
C ASN A 27 37.90 25.80 1.90
N TYR A 28 37.22 24.69 2.22
CA TYR A 28 36.62 23.77 1.26
C TYR A 28 37.62 23.04 0.37
N LEU A 29 38.91 23.03 0.70
CA LEU A 29 39.91 22.31 -0.03
C LEU A 29 39.90 20.83 0.37
N VAL A 30 39.74 19.93 -0.59
CA VAL A 30 39.81 18.48 -0.38
C VAL A 30 41.26 18.10 -0.05
N GLN A 31 41.50 17.61 1.14
CA GLN A 31 42.80 17.20 1.61
C GLN A 31 43.05 15.72 1.34
N TRP A 32 42.02 14.92 1.46
CA TRP A 32 42.08 13.49 1.31
C TRP A 32 40.72 12.90 0.94
N GLU A 33 40.73 11.85 0.13
CA GLU A 33 39.54 11.06 -0.23
C GLU A 33 39.81 9.56 -0.23
N GLU A 34 38.78 8.78 0.10
CA GLU A 34 38.64 7.36 -0.15
C GLU A 34 37.23 7.07 -0.61
N THR A 35 37.03 7.08 -1.93
CA THR A 35 35.71 7.05 -2.56
C THR A 35 35.55 5.92 -3.58
N THR A 36 36.39 4.88 -3.49
CA THR A 36 36.53 3.84 -4.51
C THR A 36 35.21 3.18 -4.95
N GLN A 37 34.20 3.15 -4.10
CA GLN A 37 32.91 2.57 -4.47
C GLN A 37 31.88 3.62 -4.94
N ILE A 38 31.96 4.85 -4.41
CA ILE A 38 31.05 5.93 -4.80
C ILE A 38 31.40 6.52 -6.17
N ALA A 39 32.68 6.57 -6.52
CA ALA A 39 33.11 7.06 -7.83
C ALA A 39 32.53 6.29 -9.01
N SER A 40 32.15 5.02 -8.83
CA SER A 40 31.48 4.22 -9.85
C SER A 40 29.97 4.51 -9.98
N LEU A 41 29.35 5.03 -8.92
CA LEU A 41 27.90 5.28 -8.87
C LEU A 41 27.54 6.67 -9.40
N VAL A 42 28.48 7.64 -9.32
CA VAL A 42 28.23 9.03 -9.69
C VAL A 42 29.14 9.43 -10.86
N LYS A 43 28.63 9.36 -12.08
CA LYS A 43 29.39 9.67 -13.30
C LYS A 43 29.87 11.14 -13.32
N GLY A 44 31.17 11.34 -13.42
CA GLY A 44 31.78 12.66 -13.66
C GLY A 44 31.89 13.58 -12.44
N ARG A 45 31.56 13.13 -11.23
CA ARG A 45 31.72 13.86 -10.00
C ARG A 45 32.83 13.23 -9.15
N HIS A 46 33.96 13.92 -9.02
CA HIS A 46 35.09 13.43 -8.24
C HIS A 46 35.48 14.46 -7.20
N TYR A 47 35.90 13.98 -6.04
CA TYR A 47 36.58 14.80 -5.06
C TYR A 47 38.07 14.68 -5.31
N THR A 48 38.72 15.74 -5.76
CA THR A 48 40.12 15.67 -6.12
C THR A 48 40.93 16.37 -5.03
N PRO A 49 41.89 15.68 -4.37
CA PRO A 49 42.79 16.33 -3.41
C PRO A 49 43.47 17.55 -4.01
N GLY A 50 43.58 18.63 -3.24
CA GLY A 50 44.11 19.91 -3.68
C GLY A 50 43.12 20.80 -4.44
N GLN A 51 41.89 20.40 -4.63
CA GLN A 51 40.83 21.20 -5.28
C GLN A 51 39.66 21.51 -4.34
N ILE A 52 38.92 22.57 -4.67
CA ILE A 52 37.77 22.98 -3.88
C ILE A 52 36.60 22.04 -4.14
N CYS A 53 35.99 21.49 -3.06
CA CYS A 53 34.99 20.44 -3.13
C CYS A 53 33.78 20.78 -4.01
N TYR A 54 33.18 21.96 -3.87
CA TYR A 54 32.00 22.34 -4.65
C TYR A 54 32.29 22.62 -6.13
N LYS A 55 33.56 22.89 -6.49
CA LYS A 55 33.96 23.08 -7.90
C LYS A 55 34.09 21.73 -8.63
N THR A 56 34.59 20.74 -7.95
CA THR A 56 34.85 19.41 -8.55
C THR A 56 33.69 18.44 -8.42
N SER A 57 33.04 18.38 -7.26
CA SER A 57 31.95 17.44 -7.01
C SER A 57 30.57 17.96 -7.42
N ALA A 58 30.32 19.23 -7.16
CA ALA A 58 29.02 19.85 -7.45
C ALA A 58 29.00 20.70 -8.75
N LEU A 59 30.17 20.91 -9.36
CA LEU A 59 30.37 21.74 -10.55
C LEU A 59 29.77 23.17 -10.40
N ARG A 60 30.01 23.79 -9.24
CA ARG A 60 29.49 25.11 -8.84
C ARG A 60 30.63 26.05 -8.49
N ASP A 61 30.37 27.34 -8.62
CA ASP A 61 31.34 28.38 -8.21
C ASP A 61 31.17 28.80 -6.73
N THR A 62 30.10 28.38 -6.09
CA THR A 62 29.76 28.67 -4.70
C THR A 62 29.44 27.40 -3.92
N PRO A 63 29.56 27.38 -2.57
CA PRO A 63 29.13 26.24 -1.74
C PRO A 63 27.70 25.83 -2.02
N CYS A 64 27.39 24.54 -1.80
CA CYS A 64 26.03 24.00 -1.98
C CYS A 64 25.04 24.68 -1.02
N GLU A 65 23.81 24.97 -1.45
CA GLU A 65 22.81 25.70 -0.65
C GLU A 65 22.49 25.06 0.70
N GLN A 66 22.52 23.71 0.76
CA GLN A 66 22.30 22.96 2.00
C GLN A 66 23.52 22.11 2.36
N CYS A 67 24.72 22.72 2.29
CA CYS A 67 25.97 22.01 2.52
C CYS A 67 26.05 21.45 3.95
N ALA A 68 26.05 20.12 4.07
CA ALA A 68 26.19 19.45 5.37
C ALA A 68 27.54 19.80 6.03
N PHE A 69 28.62 19.92 5.24
CA PHE A 69 29.93 20.31 5.70
C PHE A 69 29.90 21.71 6.31
N GLN A 70 29.38 22.71 5.60
CA GLN A 70 29.29 24.08 6.10
C GLN A 70 28.54 24.14 7.43
N LYS A 71 27.36 23.53 7.49
CA LYS A 71 26.55 23.47 8.71
C LYS A 71 27.28 22.80 9.87
N ALA A 72 28.05 21.74 9.60
CA ALA A 72 28.81 21.03 10.62
C ALA A 72 29.92 21.89 11.20
N ILE A 73 30.65 22.64 10.36
CA ILE A 73 31.69 23.56 10.78
C ILE A 73 31.12 24.74 11.59
N GLU A 74 30.05 25.36 11.11
CA GLU A 74 29.40 26.51 11.76
C GLU A 74 28.81 26.15 13.13
N GLN A 75 28.23 24.95 13.26
CA GLN A 75 27.53 24.52 14.46
C GLN A 75 28.41 23.69 15.43
N GLY A 76 29.56 23.23 14.98
CA GLY A 76 30.42 22.32 15.75
C GLY A 76 29.76 20.98 16.06
N LYS A 77 28.81 20.52 15.21
CA LYS A 77 28.03 19.29 15.43
C LYS A 77 28.03 18.41 14.19
N ILE A 78 27.73 17.12 14.42
CA ILE A 78 27.53 16.19 13.33
C ILE A 78 26.22 16.53 12.62
N ILE A 79 26.28 16.72 11.32
CA ILE A 79 25.14 16.99 10.47
C ILE A 79 24.93 15.80 9.53
N ARG A 80 23.68 15.33 9.47
CA ARG A 80 23.23 14.30 8.50
C ARG A 80 22.28 14.92 7.52
N HIS A 81 22.44 14.57 6.26
CA HIS A 81 21.59 15.08 5.19
C HIS A 81 21.48 14.02 4.07
N THR A 82 20.26 13.81 3.57
CA THR A 82 20.04 12.94 2.43
C THR A 82 20.05 13.76 1.15
N ILE A 83 20.80 13.33 0.17
CA ILE A 83 20.88 13.94 -1.16
C ILE A 83 20.65 12.88 -2.23
N GLN A 84 20.08 13.29 -3.35
CA GLN A 84 19.95 12.42 -4.52
C GLN A 84 20.90 12.92 -5.62
N ILE A 85 21.71 12.03 -6.15
CA ILE A 85 22.64 12.28 -7.25
C ILE A 85 22.46 11.18 -8.29
N ASP A 86 22.11 11.55 -9.53
CA ASP A 86 21.95 10.61 -10.65
C ASP A 86 21.05 9.38 -10.32
N GLN A 87 19.95 9.62 -9.61
CA GLN A 87 18.98 8.61 -9.16
C GLN A 87 19.49 7.66 -8.05
N VAL A 88 20.63 7.96 -7.45
CA VAL A 88 21.17 7.28 -6.27
C VAL A 88 20.93 8.15 -5.04
N ASP A 89 20.34 7.58 -4.00
CA ASP A 89 20.09 8.26 -2.73
C ASP A 89 21.28 8.06 -1.80
N PHE A 90 21.92 9.17 -1.38
CA PHE A 90 23.05 9.16 -0.46
C PHE A 90 22.68 9.76 0.88
N GLU A 91 23.08 9.11 1.98
CA GLU A 91 23.20 9.75 3.27
C GLU A 91 24.59 10.37 3.40
N VAL A 92 24.65 11.68 3.55
CA VAL A 92 25.87 12.43 3.80
C VAL A 92 25.93 12.78 5.27
N THR A 93 26.95 12.27 5.96
CA THR A 93 27.24 12.63 7.35
C THR A 93 28.50 13.52 7.38
N ALA A 94 28.34 14.75 7.82
CA ALA A 94 29.46 15.69 8.01
C ALA A 94 29.82 15.75 9.51
N THR A 95 31.07 15.46 9.84
CA THR A 95 31.60 15.47 11.20
C THR A 95 32.70 16.53 11.28
N PRO A 96 32.60 17.54 12.18
CA PRO A 96 33.67 18.51 12.37
C PRO A 96 34.91 17.85 12.91
N VAL A 97 36.08 18.26 12.41
CA VAL A 97 37.38 17.78 12.86
C VAL A 97 38.09 18.93 13.57
N TYR A 98 38.53 18.66 14.79
CA TYR A 98 39.22 19.61 15.64
C TYR A 98 40.72 19.45 15.53
N ASP A 99 41.45 20.47 15.93
CA ASP A 99 42.92 20.42 16.11
C ASP A 99 43.32 19.43 17.22
N ASN A 100 44.63 19.23 17.41
CA ASN A 100 45.15 18.33 18.43
C ASN A 100 44.77 18.73 19.86
N GLU A 101 44.42 19.99 20.08
CA GLU A 101 44.03 20.53 21.39
C GLU A 101 42.50 20.42 21.59
N GLY A 102 41.73 20.08 20.56
CA GLY A 102 40.28 19.93 20.58
C GLY A 102 39.53 21.27 20.67
N ILE A 103 40.17 22.39 20.35
CA ILE A 103 39.64 23.73 20.53
C ILE A 103 39.15 24.33 19.20
N GLU A 104 39.99 24.29 18.17
CA GLU A 104 39.64 24.87 16.87
C GLU A 104 39.17 23.83 15.85
N ILE A 105 38.11 24.15 15.11
CA ILE A 105 37.68 23.30 13.99
C ILE A 105 38.59 23.61 12.80
N ILE A 106 39.37 22.58 12.40
CA ILE A 106 40.31 22.67 11.28
C ILE A 106 39.74 22.18 9.95
N GLY A 107 38.64 21.47 10.00
CA GLY A 107 37.98 20.93 8.81
C GLY A 107 36.82 20.00 9.17
N GLY A 108 36.41 19.17 8.24
CA GLY A 108 35.34 18.20 8.46
C GLY A 108 35.54 16.94 7.62
N LEU A 109 35.10 15.84 8.22
CA LEU A 109 35.04 14.53 7.56
C LEU A 109 33.63 14.32 7.03
N LEU A 110 33.51 14.11 5.73
CA LEU A 110 32.29 13.71 5.07
C LEU A 110 32.26 12.22 4.84
N ARG A 111 31.19 11.56 5.26
CA ARG A 111 30.87 10.17 4.93
C ARG A 111 29.68 10.15 3.99
N PHE A 112 29.83 9.44 2.90
CA PHE A 112 28.75 9.19 1.92
C PHE A 112 28.39 7.72 1.94
N GLU A 113 27.14 7.42 2.15
CA GLU A 113 26.58 6.07 2.16
C GLU A 113 25.43 5.98 1.14
N ASP A 114 25.51 4.99 0.23
CA ASP A 114 24.40 4.69 -0.67
C ASP A 114 23.26 4.05 0.12
N ILE A 115 22.15 4.73 0.20
CA ILE A 115 20.94 4.27 0.89
C ILE A 115 19.78 3.96 -0.06
N THR A 116 20.07 3.84 -1.36
CA THR A 116 19.04 3.66 -2.41
C THR A 116 18.17 2.42 -2.14
N GLU A 117 18.80 1.30 -1.81
CA GLU A 117 18.05 0.07 -1.49
C GLU A 117 17.22 0.23 -0.22
N LYS A 118 17.77 0.88 0.81
CA LYS A 118 17.06 1.15 2.06
C LYS A 118 15.84 2.01 1.82
N VAL A 119 15.97 3.11 1.08
CA VAL A 119 14.84 4.00 0.75
C VAL A 119 13.77 3.26 -0.05
N LYS A 120 14.17 2.41 -1.01
CA LYS A 120 13.23 1.57 -1.77
C LYS A 120 12.48 0.58 -0.87
N MET A 121 13.20 -0.10 0.02
CA MET A 121 12.61 -1.06 0.95
C MET A 121 11.65 -0.38 1.93
N ASP A 122 12.04 0.76 2.49
CA ASP A 122 11.19 1.55 3.40
C ASP A 122 9.90 2.00 2.69
N LYS A 123 10.00 2.45 1.43
CA LYS A 123 8.83 2.82 0.62
C LYS A 123 7.92 1.62 0.35
N MET A 124 8.48 0.49 -0.05
CA MET A 124 7.69 -0.74 -0.29
C MET A 124 7.01 -1.23 0.99
N LEU A 125 7.71 -1.15 2.14
CA LEU A 125 7.15 -1.51 3.43
C LEU A 125 6.00 -0.58 3.82
N GLN A 126 6.15 0.71 3.60
CA GLN A 126 5.10 1.69 3.87
C GLN A 126 3.85 1.45 3.00
N GLU A 127 4.04 1.23 1.69
CA GLU A 127 2.94 0.91 0.76
C GLU A 127 2.23 -0.40 1.14
N ALA A 128 2.98 -1.43 1.54
CA ALA A 128 2.41 -2.70 2.00
C ALA A 128 1.62 -2.54 3.30
N LYS A 129 2.13 -1.73 4.24
CA LYS A 129 1.45 -1.40 5.50
C LYS A 129 0.14 -0.67 5.25
N GLU A 130 0.14 0.36 4.41
CA GLU A 130 -1.07 1.13 4.07
C GLU A 130 -2.15 0.25 3.43
N LYS A 131 -1.76 -0.64 2.51
CA LYS A 131 -2.70 -1.61 1.92
C LYS A 131 -3.27 -2.59 2.96
N ALA A 132 -2.44 -3.06 3.89
CA ALA A 132 -2.89 -3.97 4.95
C ALA A 132 -3.84 -3.27 5.93
N GLU A 133 -3.56 -2.03 6.31
CA GLU A 133 -4.41 -1.22 7.20
C GLU A 133 -5.75 -0.92 6.54
N GLU A 134 -5.77 -0.55 5.26
CA GLU A 134 -7.01 -0.30 4.51
C GLU A 134 -7.85 -1.59 4.37
N SER A 135 -7.21 -2.72 4.04
CA SER A 135 -7.90 -4.02 4.00
C SER A 135 -8.53 -4.37 5.35
N ASN A 136 -7.80 -4.13 6.43
CA ASN A 136 -8.29 -4.43 7.79
C ASN A 136 -9.44 -3.50 8.20
N ARG A 137 -9.37 -2.22 7.80
CA ARG A 137 -10.45 -1.24 8.01
C ARG A 137 -11.73 -1.65 7.26
N LEU A 138 -11.61 -2.03 5.99
CA LEU A 138 -12.74 -2.49 5.19
C LEU A 138 -13.36 -3.75 5.77
N LYS A 139 -12.53 -4.71 6.20
CA LYS A 139 -13.00 -5.95 6.85
C LYS A 139 -13.75 -5.68 8.15
N SER A 140 -13.25 -4.75 8.98
CA SER A 140 -13.92 -4.38 10.24
C SER A 140 -15.26 -3.67 9.99
N ALA A 141 -15.32 -2.77 9.03
CA ALA A 141 -16.56 -2.09 8.63
C ALA A 141 -17.57 -3.09 8.07
N PHE A 142 -17.13 -4.03 7.23
CA PHE A 142 -17.97 -5.10 6.70
C PHE A 142 -18.60 -5.94 7.82
N LEU A 143 -17.80 -6.43 8.78
CA LEU A 143 -18.30 -7.23 9.91
C LEU A 143 -19.29 -6.46 10.78
N ALA A 144 -19.04 -5.16 11.01
CA ALA A 144 -19.96 -4.31 11.75
C ALA A 144 -21.32 -4.16 11.02
N ASN A 145 -21.28 -3.89 9.70
CA ASN A 145 -22.48 -3.77 8.88
C ASN A 145 -23.24 -5.10 8.83
N MET A 146 -22.55 -6.23 8.61
CA MET A 146 -23.17 -7.56 8.59
C MET A 146 -23.86 -7.90 9.91
N SER A 147 -23.25 -7.54 11.04
CA SER A 147 -23.88 -7.72 12.34
C SER A 147 -25.18 -6.94 12.48
N HIS A 148 -25.26 -5.77 11.87
CA HIS A 148 -26.46 -4.94 11.88
C HIS A 148 -27.53 -5.51 10.95
N GLU A 149 -27.13 -5.90 9.72
CA GLU A 149 -28.00 -6.50 8.71
C GLU A 149 -28.61 -7.84 9.18
N ILE A 150 -27.88 -8.64 9.94
CA ILE A 150 -28.37 -9.90 10.55
C ILE A 150 -29.31 -9.61 11.72
N ARG A 151 -29.03 -8.61 12.55
CA ARG A 151 -29.82 -8.32 13.76
C ARG A 151 -31.23 -7.87 13.45
N THR A 152 -31.40 -7.08 12.40
CA THR A 152 -32.72 -6.50 12.04
C THR A 152 -33.76 -7.59 11.69
N PRO A 153 -33.53 -8.49 10.73
CA PRO A 153 -34.47 -9.58 10.45
C PRO A 153 -34.61 -10.56 11.62
N LEU A 154 -33.52 -10.82 12.37
CA LEU A 154 -33.58 -11.71 13.52
C LEU A 154 -34.52 -11.15 14.62
N ASN A 155 -34.43 -9.86 14.90
CA ASN A 155 -35.34 -9.22 15.87
C ASN A 155 -36.80 -9.23 15.40
N ALA A 156 -37.03 -9.06 14.09
CA ALA A 156 -38.36 -9.17 13.50
C ALA A 156 -38.91 -10.60 13.66
N ILE A 157 -38.11 -11.62 13.34
CA ILE A 157 -38.51 -13.03 13.52
C ILE A 157 -38.90 -13.30 14.97
N ILE A 158 -38.07 -12.90 15.94
CA ILE A 158 -38.34 -13.10 17.36
C ILE A 158 -39.62 -12.37 17.78
N GLY A 159 -39.72 -11.08 17.48
CA GLY A 159 -40.88 -10.26 17.90
C GLY A 159 -42.21 -10.75 17.32
N PHE A 160 -42.26 -11.06 16.03
CA PHE A 160 -43.49 -11.55 15.41
C PHE A 160 -43.79 -13.01 15.82
N SER A 161 -42.80 -13.84 16.09
CA SER A 161 -43.03 -15.17 16.67
C SER A 161 -43.68 -15.09 18.06
N ASP A 162 -43.27 -14.15 18.90
CA ASP A 162 -43.92 -13.92 20.20
C ASP A 162 -45.36 -13.43 20.03
N MET A 163 -45.62 -12.54 19.04
CA MET A 163 -46.98 -12.05 18.73
C MET A 163 -47.88 -13.19 18.24
N ILE A 164 -47.41 -14.09 17.40
CA ILE A 164 -48.13 -15.29 16.97
C ILE A 164 -48.62 -16.13 18.16
N CYS A 165 -47.75 -16.25 19.20
CA CYS A 165 -48.10 -17.00 20.41
C CYS A 165 -49.17 -16.30 21.29
N GLN A 166 -49.29 -14.98 21.20
CA GLN A 166 -50.14 -14.17 22.05
C GLN A 166 -51.51 -13.85 21.42
N THR A 167 -51.59 -13.75 20.09
CA THR A 167 -52.85 -13.42 19.40
C THR A 167 -53.76 -14.62 19.31
N GLY A 168 -55.09 -14.40 19.50
CA GLY A 168 -56.15 -15.37 19.31
C GLY A 168 -56.75 -15.36 17.90
N GLU A 169 -56.44 -14.35 17.08
CA GLU A 169 -57.04 -14.12 15.75
C GLU A 169 -56.21 -14.85 14.65
N GLU A 170 -56.90 -15.67 13.88
CA GLU A 170 -56.23 -16.49 12.85
C GLU A 170 -55.69 -15.63 11.67
N GLU A 171 -56.37 -14.53 11.34
CA GLU A 171 -55.95 -13.61 10.28
C GLU A 171 -54.63 -12.91 10.66
N GLU A 172 -54.53 -12.39 11.89
CA GLU A 172 -53.29 -11.79 12.40
C GLU A 172 -52.13 -12.81 12.43
N LYS A 173 -52.37 -14.05 12.85
CA LYS A 173 -51.35 -15.10 12.83
C LYS A 173 -50.79 -15.31 11.43
N GLN A 174 -51.64 -15.37 10.43
CA GLN A 174 -51.25 -15.55 9.04
C GLN A 174 -50.39 -14.37 8.55
N GLU A 175 -50.72 -13.15 8.93
CA GLU A 175 -49.95 -11.97 8.58
C GLU A 175 -48.56 -11.99 9.25
N TYR A 176 -48.49 -12.27 10.56
CA TYR A 176 -47.21 -12.39 11.27
C TYR A 176 -46.37 -13.54 10.75
N MET A 177 -46.97 -14.66 10.38
CA MET A 177 -46.21 -15.77 9.75
C MET A 177 -45.61 -15.37 8.42
N LYS A 178 -46.27 -14.57 7.59
CA LYS A 178 -45.70 -14.03 6.34
C LYS A 178 -44.47 -13.16 6.63
N ILE A 179 -44.54 -12.30 7.65
CA ILE A 179 -43.42 -11.43 8.06
C ILE A 179 -42.26 -12.27 8.56
N VAL A 180 -42.49 -13.29 9.37
CA VAL A 180 -41.46 -14.22 9.84
C VAL A 180 -40.81 -14.95 8.66
N SER A 181 -41.63 -15.46 7.72
CA SER A 181 -41.12 -16.18 6.55
C SER A 181 -40.24 -15.27 5.67
N SER A 182 -40.69 -14.06 5.35
CA SER A 182 -39.92 -13.15 4.52
C SER A 182 -38.60 -12.70 5.17
N ASN A 183 -38.57 -12.49 6.49
CA ASN A 183 -37.34 -12.18 7.21
C ASN A 183 -36.40 -13.38 7.31
N ASN A 184 -36.93 -14.60 7.35
CA ASN A 184 -36.13 -15.82 7.30
C ASN A 184 -35.44 -15.99 5.94
N GLU A 185 -36.17 -15.75 4.84
CA GLU A 185 -35.60 -15.75 3.48
C GLU A 185 -34.50 -14.72 3.33
N LEU A 186 -34.72 -13.50 3.84
CA LEU A 186 -33.69 -12.44 3.84
C LEU A 186 -32.45 -12.84 4.63
N LEU A 187 -32.61 -13.46 5.79
CA LEU A 187 -31.49 -13.91 6.62
C LEU A 187 -30.67 -15.01 5.93
N LEU A 188 -31.35 -15.97 5.27
CA LEU A 188 -30.66 -17.01 4.51
C LEU A 188 -29.88 -16.41 3.34
N GLN A 189 -30.45 -15.45 2.62
CA GLN A 189 -29.73 -14.75 1.55
C GLN A 189 -28.48 -14.03 2.06
N LEU A 190 -28.58 -13.31 3.18
CA LEU A 190 -27.40 -12.66 3.80
C LEU A 190 -26.32 -13.64 4.18
N ILE A 191 -26.68 -14.83 4.70
CA ILE A 191 -25.71 -15.89 5.04
C ILE A 191 -25.02 -16.40 3.77
N ASP A 192 -25.78 -16.66 2.71
CA ASP A 192 -25.22 -17.12 1.43
C ASP A 192 -24.28 -16.08 0.83
N ASP A 193 -24.63 -14.78 0.87
CA ASP A 193 -23.76 -13.68 0.41
C ASP A 193 -22.44 -13.61 1.20
N ILE A 194 -22.48 -13.81 2.54
CA ILE A 194 -21.27 -13.84 3.40
C ILE A 194 -20.40 -15.06 3.04
N LEU A 195 -21.00 -16.23 2.82
CA LEU A 195 -20.29 -17.44 2.43
C LEU A 195 -19.65 -17.29 1.04
N ASP A 196 -20.36 -16.70 0.09
CA ASP A 196 -19.83 -16.41 -1.25
C ASP A 196 -18.64 -15.45 -1.18
N LEU A 197 -18.74 -14.36 -0.41
CA LEU A 197 -17.63 -13.43 -0.20
C LEU A 197 -16.43 -14.13 0.44
N SER A 198 -16.66 -14.98 1.43
CA SER A 198 -15.60 -15.75 2.07
C SER A 198 -14.87 -16.68 1.10
N LYS A 199 -15.60 -17.31 0.17
CA LYS A 199 -15.02 -18.16 -0.89
C LYS A 199 -14.22 -17.33 -1.89
N ILE A 200 -14.68 -16.13 -2.25
CA ILE A 200 -13.97 -15.21 -3.13
C ILE A 200 -12.67 -14.77 -2.48
N GLU A 201 -12.69 -14.33 -1.21
CA GLU A 201 -11.48 -13.91 -0.48
C GLU A 201 -10.46 -15.04 -0.33
N ALA A 202 -10.92 -16.26 -0.11
CA ALA A 202 -10.08 -17.45 -0.02
C ALA A 202 -9.57 -17.96 -1.38
N GLY A 203 -10.08 -17.42 -2.51
CA GLY A 203 -9.77 -17.93 -3.85
C GLY A 203 -10.29 -19.35 -4.10
N THR A 204 -11.28 -19.79 -3.34
CA THR A 204 -11.86 -21.16 -3.41
C THR A 204 -13.22 -21.20 -4.09
N MET A 205 -13.63 -20.10 -4.73
CA MET A 205 -14.89 -20.06 -5.45
C MET A 205 -14.79 -20.89 -6.72
N GLU A 206 -15.63 -21.90 -6.84
CA GLU A 206 -15.74 -22.76 -8.02
C GLU A 206 -16.86 -22.25 -8.92
N PHE A 207 -16.63 -22.26 -10.24
CA PHE A 207 -17.61 -21.86 -11.25
C PHE A 207 -18.01 -23.08 -12.08
N SER A 208 -19.31 -23.31 -12.22
CA SER A 208 -19.85 -24.35 -13.10
C SER A 208 -20.13 -23.78 -14.50
N LEU A 209 -19.07 -23.72 -15.32
CA LEU A 209 -19.18 -23.17 -16.66
C LEU A 209 -19.92 -24.12 -17.60
N ALA A 210 -21.00 -23.65 -18.25
CA ALA A 210 -21.78 -24.37 -19.25
C ALA A 210 -22.26 -23.42 -20.37
N PRO A 211 -22.49 -23.91 -21.59
CA PRO A 211 -23.15 -23.15 -22.64
C PRO A 211 -24.53 -22.65 -22.16
N THR A 212 -24.68 -21.35 -22.07
CA THR A 212 -25.90 -20.70 -21.55
C THR A 212 -26.42 -19.72 -22.58
N ASP A 213 -27.68 -19.88 -22.96
CA ASP A 213 -28.38 -18.91 -23.78
C ASP A 213 -28.75 -17.70 -22.92
N ILE A 214 -28.20 -16.55 -23.26
CA ILE A 214 -28.39 -15.30 -22.51
C ILE A 214 -29.80 -14.73 -22.70
N ASN A 215 -30.43 -14.95 -23.86
CA ASN A 215 -31.79 -14.51 -24.07
C ASN A 215 -32.77 -15.25 -23.12
N ASP A 216 -32.62 -16.59 -23.05
CA ASP A 216 -33.41 -17.41 -22.13
C ASP A 216 -33.19 -17.03 -20.67
N LEU A 217 -31.90 -16.76 -20.31
CA LEU A 217 -31.55 -16.32 -18.97
C LEU A 217 -32.22 -15.00 -18.60
N MET A 218 -32.14 -13.98 -19.48
CA MET A 218 -32.70 -12.66 -19.27
C MET A 218 -34.24 -12.70 -19.21
N GLU A 219 -34.87 -13.50 -20.08
CA GLU A 219 -36.32 -13.70 -20.02
C GLU A 219 -36.75 -14.35 -18.69
N GLY A 220 -36.00 -15.33 -18.22
CA GLY A 220 -36.25 -15.98 -16.92
C GLY A 220 -36.15 -14.99 -15.76
N ILE A 221 -35.11 -14.15 -15.76
CA ILE A 221 -34.92 -13.11 -14.73
C ILE A 221 -36.04 -12.10 -14.79
N CYS A 222 -36.38 -11.55 -15.96
CA CYS A 222 -37.47 -10.59 -16.13
C CYS A 222 -38.81 -11.15 -15.60
N ARG A 223 -39.10 -12.43 -15.89
CA ARG A 223 -40.32 -13.09 -15.40
C ARG A 223 -40.33 -13.18 -13.87
N GLN A 224 -39.22 -13.62 -13.28
CA GLN A 224 -39.06 -13.73 -11.83
C GLN A 224 -39.19 -12.36 -11.13
N MET A 225 -38.59 -11.32 -11.70
CA MET A 225 -38.66 -9.97 -11.15
C MET A 225 -40.04 -9.37 -11.30
N GLN A 226 -40.76 -9.66 -12.42
CA GLN A 226 -42.17 -9.22 -12.63
C GLN A 226 -43.10 -9.87 -11.61
N GLU A 227 -42.92 -11.16 -11.27
CA GLU A 227 -43.70 -11.86 -10.24
C GLU A 227 -43.51 -11.28 -8.84
N LYS A 228 -42.30 -10.80 -8.52
CA LYS A 228 -41.95 -10.18 -7.24
C LYS A 228 -42.33 -8.68 -7.19
N ASN A 229 -42.63 -8.08 -8.34
CA ASN A 229 -42.96 -6.67 -8.42
C ASN A 229 -44.33 -6.36 -7.82
N THR A 230 -44.34 -5.63 -6.73
CA THR A 230 -45.58 -5.19 -6.05
C THR A 230 -46.14 -3.87 -6.58
N SER A 231 -45.40 -3.18 -7.45
CA SER A 231 -45.75 -1.89 -8.01
C SER A 231 -46.38 -2.06 -9.40
N PRO A 232 -47.68 -1.92 -9.58
CA PRO A 232 -48.37 -2.18 -10.86
C PRO A 232 -47.95 -1.23 -11.99
N ASP A 233 -47.34 -0.10 -11.64
CA ASP A 233 -46.95 0.94 -12.62
C ASP A 233 -45.53 0.75 -13.16
N VAL A 234 -44.79 -0.25 -12.68
CA VAL A 234 -43.40 -0.53 -13.11
C VAL A 234 -43.39 -1.81 -13.95
N ALA A 235 -43.10 -1.67 -15.24
CA ALA A 235 -42.88 -2.82 -16.12
C ALA A 235 -41.38 -3.16 -16.24
N ILE A 236 -41.03 -4.42 -15.96
CA ILE A 236 -39.67 -4.93 -16.15
C ILE A 236 -39.68 -5.68 -17.48
N THR A 237 -38.91 -5.21 -18.46
CA THR A 237 -38.88 -5.78 -19.80
C THR A 237 -37.47 -5.97 -20.31
N PHE A 238 -37.24 -7.02 -21.06
CA PHE A 238 -36.01 -7.27 -21.83
C PHE A 238 -36.29 -6.99 -23.31
N THR A 239 -35.72 -5.94 -23.87
CA THR A 239 -36.13 -5.40 -25.19
C THR A 239 -35.14 -5.73 -26.32
N GLU A 240 -33.84 -5.78 -26.04
CA GLU A 240 -32.81 -5.99 -27.07
C GLU A 240 -32.32 -7.44 -27.02
N LYS A 241 -32.95 -8.32 -27.78
CA LYS A 241 -32.53 -9.72 -27.96
C LYS A 241 -31.55 -9.83 -29.10
N ALA A 242 -30.44 -10.51 -28.84
CA ALA A 242 -29.53 -10.95 -29.90
C ALA A 242 -30.18 -12.12 -30.69
N GLU A 243 -29.87 -12.28 -31.99
CA GLU A 243 -30.38 -13.43 -32.76
C GLU A 243 -29.92 -14.76 -32.16
N GLU A 244 -28.69 -14.84 -31.71
CA GLU A 244 -28.12 -15.97 -30.97
C GLU A 244 -27.05 -15.45 -30.00
N CYS A 245 -27.16 -15.78 -28.71
CA CYS A 245 -26.19 -15.34 -27.71
C CYS A 245 -25.92 -16.47 -26.70
N ILE A 246 -25.05 -17.40 -27.09
CA ILE A 246 -24.63 -18.51 -26.22
C ILE A 246 -23.26 -18.18 -25.64
N LEU A 247 -23.17 -18.09 -24.31
CA LEU A 247 -21.92 -17.86 -23.58
C LEU A 247 -21.60 -19.07 -22.71
N ASN A 248 -20.30 -19.40 -22.63
CA ASN A 248 -19.82 -20.40 -21.67
C ASN A 248 -19.64 -19.74 -20.30
N THR A 249 -20.66 -19.83 -19.46
CA THR A 249 -20.71 -19.11 -18.18
C THR A 249 -21.41 -19.94 -17.10
N ASP A 250 -21.27 -19.53 -15.85
CA ASP A 250 -22.08 -20.06 -14.75
C ASP A 250 -23.41 -19.33 -14.70
N ARG A 251 -24.48 -20.04 -15.13
CA ARG A 251 -25.84 -19.50 -15.22
C ARG A 251 -26.34 -18.93 -13.88
N VAL A 252 -26.05 -19.63 -12.77
CA VAL A 252 -26.52 -19.25 -11.43
C VAL A 252 -25.84 -17.96 -10.97
N ARG A 253 -24.53 -17.90 -11.12
CA ARG A 253 -23.76 -16.73 -10.72
C ARG A 253 -24.05 -15.52 -11.58
N LEU A 254 -24.20 -15.72 -12.88
CA LEU A 254 -24.58 -14.62 -13.79
C LEU A 254 -25.98 -14.09 -13.45
N SER A 255 -26.96 -14.98 -13.17
CA SER A 255 -28.28 -14.55 -12.70
C SER A 255 -28.22 -13.74 -11.41
N GLN A 256 -27.42 -14.20 -10.44
CA GLN A 256 -27.24 -13.51 -9.16
C GLN A 256 -26.69 -12.09 -9.36
N VAL A 257 -25.68 -11.92 -10.23
CA VAL A 257 -25.12 -10.59 -10.56
C VAL A 257 -26.19 -9.70 -11.17
N ILE A 258 -26.93 -10.18 -12.16
CA ILE A 258 -27.96 -9.38 -12.85
C ILE A 258 -29.08 -8.97 -11.87
N ILE A 259 -29.55 -9.90 -11.06
CA ILE A 259 -30.62 -9.64 -10.06
C ILE A 259 -30.18 -8.59 -9.03
N ASN A 260 -28.90 -8.58 -8.63
CA ASN A 260 -28.38 -7.62 -7.66
C ASN A 260 -28.30 -6.18 -8.22
N PHE A 261 -28.32 -6.01 -9.55
CA PHE A 261 -28.33 -4.70 -10.20
C PHE A 261 -29.72 -4.23 -10.68
N THR A 262 -30.74 -5.06 -10.54
CA THR A 262 -32.12 -4.76 -10.96
C THR A 262 -33.00 -4.45 -9.76
#